data_6a8ef7c4d3e90746882386704b02a2ea
#
_entry.id   6a8ef7c4d3e90746882386704b02a2ea
#
_cell.length_a   1.000
_cell.length_b   1.000
_cell.length_c   1.000
_cell.angle_alpha   90.00
_cell.angle_beta   90.00
_cell.angle_gamma   90.00
#
_symmetry.space_group_name_H-M   'P 1'
#
loop_
_entity.id
_entity.type
_entity.pdbx_description
1 polymer ?
#
loop_
_entity_poly.entity_id
_entity_poly.type
_entity_poly.pdbx_seq_one_letter_code
_entity_poly.pdbx_strand_id
1 'polypeptide(L)'
;MRESCDRAAVVRQRDVLWSWLPLALSWMLMAAELPALGAVVARLADPRIHLAAYGGGVFPLALIIEAPVIMLLSASTALCRNRASYRALWRYMMVMGGALTLLHVLIAFTPLFDFIVNRVLHAPPEIVEPARVGMRIMTPWTWTIAYRRFMQGIQIRFGHSRLVGFGSAVRLITNLSVLSFGYFIWKGPGIIVGTAAIAAGVTAEALFSHIATRPIINGALCTADSGLPDADVGLRAFLAFYIPLALTSLVVLLVNPIGTAAVARMPRALDSLAAWPSVVGLMFLFRCSGLSLNEVVIAMLERPDSRSAVGQFSRRLSLFVTAAFALVVLTPLGLGWFTAVQNLSPSHAQLGVTALFFGCVLPGATVLQNWYQGQLVYA
;
A
#
# COMPACT_ATOMS: atom_id res chain seq x y z
N MET A 1 -48.04 -11.11 20.85
CA MET A 1 -47.51 -10.09 21.75
C MET A 1 -46.39 -10.69 22.57
N ARG A 2 -45.19 -10.72 22.05
CA ARG A 2 -43.91 -10.91 22.76
C ARG A 2 -42.90 -10.05 22.04
N GLU A 3 -42.76 -8.84 22.51
CA GLU A 3 -41.63 -7.99 22.21
C GLU A 3 -40.37 -8.66 22.75
N SER A 4 -39.63 -9.33 21.91
CA SER A 4 -38.24 -9.63 22.18
C SER A 4 -37.47 -8.30 22.01
N CYS A 5 -37.33 -7.61 23.14
CA CYS A 5 -36.41 -6.49 23.30
C CYS A 5 -35.00 -7.05 23.05
N ASP A 6 -34.56 -6.93 21.83
CA ASP A 6 -33.17 -7.23 21.39
C ASP A 6 -32.31 -6.17 22.10
N ARG A 7 -31.86 -6.48 23.32
CA ARG A 7 -30.87 -5.69 24.05
C ARG A 7 -29.67 -5.62 23.15
N ALA A 8 -29.50 -4.48 22.49
CA ALA A 8 -28.31 -4.19 21.71
C ALA A 8 -27.10 -4.54 22.58
N ALA A 9 -26.43 -5.62 22.23
CA ALA A 9 -25.33 -6.13 23.06
C ALA A 9 -24.24 -5.06 23.08
N VAL A 10 -23.91 -4.56 24.27
CA VAL A 10 -22.87 -3.55 24.49
C VAL A 10 -21.58 -4.04 23.86
N VAL A 11 -21.04 -3.29 22.90
CA VAL A 11 -19.81 -3.62 22.18
C VAL A 11 -18.65 -3.71 23.20
N ARG A 12 -18.02 -4.85 23.26
CA ARG A 12 -16.86 -5.10 24.13
C ARG A 12 -15.56 -4.95 23.33
N GLN A 13 -14.46 -4.64 24.01
CA GLN A 13 -13.14 -4.57 23.35
C GLN A 13 -12.75 -5.87 22.62
N ARG A 14 -13.23 -7.02 23.08
CA ARG A 14 -13.04 -8.31 22.42
C ARG A 14 -13.69 -8.35 21.04
N ASP A 15 -14.84 -7.73 20.87
CA ASP A 15 -15.57 -7.70 19.60
C ASP A 15 -14.81 -6.82 18.60
N VAL A 16 -14.24 -5.70 19.08
CA VAL A 16 -13.35 -4.83 18.29
C VAL A 16 -12.10 -5.58 17.88
N LEU A 17 -11.46 -6.32 18.78
CA LEU A 17 -10.27 -7.12 18.50
C LEU A 17 -10.53 -8.16 17.40
N TRP A 18 -11.62 -8.93 17.51
CA TRP A 18 -11.95 -9.96 16.51
C TRP A 18 -12.33 -9.39 15.15
N SER A 19 -12.87 -8.19 15.10
CA SER A 19 -13.13 -7.49 13.83
C SER A 19 -11.85 -6.91 13.23
N TRP A 20 -10.93 -6.44 14.09
CA TRP A 20 -9.67 -5.82 13.66
C TRP A 20 -8.61 -6.85 13.20
N LEU A 21 -8.50 -7.98 13.88
CA LEU A 21 -7.42 -8.95 13.67
C LEU A 21 -7.32 -9.47 12.21
N PRO A 22 -8.41 -9.88 11.53
CA PRO A 22 -8.32 -10.32 10.14
C PRO A 22 -7.85 -9.23 9.19
N LEU A 23 -8.29 -7.98 9.41
CA LEU A 23 -7.87 -6.84 8.60
C LEU A 23 -6.40 -6.50 8.85
N ALA A 24 -5.96 -6.51 10.11
CA ALA A 24 -4.56 -6.31 10.46
C ALA A 24 -3.65 -7.35 9.80
N LEU A 25 -4.03 -8.64 9.84
CA LEU A 25 -3.29 -9.71 9.18
C LEU A 25 -3.20 -9.51 7.67
N SER A 26 -4.28 -9.10 7.01
CA SER A 26 -4.27 -8.79 5.56
C SER A 26 -3.30 -7.65 5.24
N TRP A 27 -3.28 -6.59 6.05
CA TRP A 27 -2.33 -5.49 5.89
C TRP A 27 -0.88 -5.90 6.16
N MET A 28 -0.66 -6.77 7.15
CA MET A 28 0.68 -7.30 7.45
C MET A 28 1.21 -8.19 6.31
N LEU A 29 0.36 -9.00 5.67
CA LEU A 29 0.74 -9.78 4.47
C LEU A 29 1.22 -8.85 3.34
N MET A 30 0.51 -7.76 3.11
CA MET A 30 0.90 -6.77 2.10
C MET A 30 2.20 -6.05 2.49
N ALA A 31 2.39 -5.76 3.77
CA ALA A 31 3.59 -5.08 4.26
C ALA A 31 4.84 -5.97 4.23
N ALA A 32 4.69 -7.28 4.22
CA ALA A 32 5.81 -8.22 4.16
C ALA A 32 6.59 -8.18 2.83
N GLU A 33 6.01 -7.61 1.78
CA GLU A 33 6.67 -7.53 0.46
C GLU A 33 7.99 -6.75 0.47
N LEU A 34 7.98 -5.54 1.06
CA LEU A 34 9.19 -4.70 1.09
C LEU A 34 10.34 -5.35 1.87
N PRO A 35 10.13 -5.90 3.07
CA PRO A 35 11.15 -6.70 3.75
C PRO A 35 11.64 -7.91 2.97
N ALA A 36 10.74 -8.65 2.31
CA ALA A 36 11.12 -9.80 1.50
C ALA A 36 11.99 -9.39 0.31
N LEU A 37 11.60 -8.32 -0.41
CA LEU A 37 12.39 -7.75 -1.49
C LEU A 37 13.76 -7.31 -0.98
N GLY A 38 13.80 -6.53 0.10
CA GLY A 38 15.05 -6.05 0.69
C GLY A 38 15.99 -7.19 1.07
N ALA A 39 15.45 -8.21 1.74
CA ALA A 39 16.22 -9.39 2.16
C ALA A 39 16.83 -10.15 0.98
N VAL A 40 16.10 -10.32 -0.12
CA VAL A 40 16.59 -11.02 -1.31
C VAL A 40 17.59 -10.16 -2.07
N VAL A 41 17.29 -8.89 -2.35
CA VAL A 41 18.19 -7.99 -3.08
C VAL A 41 19.52 -7.80 -2.33
N ALA A 42 19.46 -7.74 -0.98
CA ALA A 42 20.67 -7.66 -0.14
C ALA A 42 21.60 -8.87 -0.21
N ARG A 43 21.14 -10.00 -0.78
CA ARG A 43 21.92 -11.22 -0.94
C ARG A 43 22.37 -11.47 -2.38
N LEU A 44 22.03 -10.58 -3.31
CA LEU A 44 22.45 -10.58 -4.71
C LEU A 44 23.68 -9.68 -4.92
N ALA A 45 24.21 -9.65 -6.16
CA ALA A 45 25.34 -8.81 -6.49
C ALA A 45 25.01 -7.32 -6.30
N ASP A 46 26.01 -6.53 -5.90
CA ASP A 46 25.95 -5.07 -5.72
C ASP A 46 24.72 -4.56 -4.92
N PRO A 47 24.45 -5.15 -3.73
CA PRO A 47 23.22 -4.90 -2.99
C PRO A 47 23.07 -3.43 -2.59
N ARG A 48 24.16 -2.74 -2.29
CA ARG A 48 24.18 -1.33 -1.93
C ARG A 48 23.61 -0.44 -3.04
N ILE A 49 24.03 -0.68 -4.29
CA ILE A 49 23.58 0.09 -5.45
C ILE A 49 22.10 -0.26 -5.75
N HIS A 50 21.76 -1.53 -5.77
CA HIS A 50 20.42 -1.98 -6.15
C HIS A 50 19.34 -1.63 -5.12
N LEU A 51 19.63 -1.72 -3.82
CA LEU A 51 18.72 -1.26 -2.76
C LEU A 51 18.55 0.26 -2.78
N ALA A 52 19.65 1.01 -2.97
CA ALA A 52 19.60 2.46 -3.09
C ALA A 52 18.84 2.89 -4.36
N ALA A 53 19.02 2.21 -5.49
CA ALA A 53 18.28 2.48 -6.72
C ALA A 53 16.78 2.24 -6.55
N TYR A 54 16.40 1.14 -5.89
CA TYR A 54 15.00 0.87 -5.61
C TYR A 54 14.39 1.92 -4.66
N GLY A 55 15.01 2.16 -3.50
CA GLY A 55 14.49 3.08 -2.49
C GLY A 55 14.67 4.55 -2.82
N GLY A 56 15.72 4.91 -3.59
CA GLY A 56 16.08 6.28 -3.95
C GLY A 56 15.46 6.78 -5.26
N GLY A 57 15.13 5.87 -6.18
CA GLY A 57 14.65 6.24 -7.50
C GLY A 57 13.31 5.59 -7.86
N VAL A 58 13.25 4.27 -7.88
CA VAL A 58 12.09 3.54 -8.42
C VAL A 58 10.85 3.71 -7.57
N PHE A 59 10.92 3.33 -6.31
CA PHE A 59 9.75 3.27 -5.44
C PHE A 59 9.08 4.62 -5.20
N PRO A 60 9.83 5.71 -4.89
CA PRO A 60 9.22 7.03 -4.70
C PRO A 60 8.52 7.57 -5.95
N LEU A 61 9.10 7.35 -7.14
CA LEU A 61 8.50 7.80 -8.40
C LEU A 61 7.26 6.98 -8.75
N ALA A 62 7.32 5.65 -8.60
CA ALA A 62 6.17 4.79 -8.84
C ALA A 62 4.98 5.17 -7.94
N LEU A 63 5.22 5.44 -6.65
CA LEU A 63 4.18 5.87 -5.70
C LEU A 63 3.49 7.19 -6.09
N ILE A 64 4.25 8.18 -6.57
CA ILE A 64 3.64 9.45 -7.02
C ILE A 64 2.77 9.22 -8.26
N ILE A 65 3.27 8.45 -9.24
CA ILE A 65 2.53 8.19 -10.47
C ILE A 65 1.23 7.44 -10.16
N GLU A 66 1.25 6.50 -9.22
CA GLU A 66 0.05 5.73 -8.87
C GLU A 66 -0.91 6.44 -7.90
N ALA A 67 -0.45 7.49 -7.20
CA ALA A 67 -1.24 8.17 -6.18
C ALA A 67 -2.66 8.53 -6.63
N PRO A 68 -2.88 9.07 -7.84
CA PRO A 68 -4.22 9.39 -8.30
C PRO A 68 -5.15 8.18 -8.46
N VAL A 69 -4.64 6.97 -8.74
CA VAL A 69 -5.49 5.79 -9.01
C VAL A 69 -5.75 4.91 -7.79
N ILE A 70 -5.06 5.16 -6.68
CA ILE A 70 -5.27 4.39 -5.43
C ILE A 70 -6.73 4.50 -4.95
N MET A 71 -7.34 5.68 -5.05
CA MET A 71 -8.71 5.94 -4.60
C MET A 71 -9.80 5.41 -5.54
N LEU A 72 -9.44 4.75 -6.65
CA LEU A 72 -10.41 4.05 -7.49
C LEU A 72 -11.17 2.95 -6.73
N LEU A 73 -10.54 2.36 -5.70
CA LEU A 73 -11.21 1.43 -4.79
C LEU A 73 -12.40 2.10 -4.11
N SER A 74 -12.19 3.25 -3.49
CA SER A 74 -13.25 3.98 -2.79
C SER A 74 -14.32 4.49 -3.76
N ALA A 75 -13.90 4.99 -4.93
CA ALA A 75 -14.83 5.47 -5.95
C ALA A 75 -15.72 4.35 -6.50
N SER A 76 -15.14 3.18 -6.82
CA SER A 76 -15.94 2.05 -7.31
C SER A 76 -16.83 1.46 -6.21
N THR A 77 -16.38 1.44 -4.95
CA THR A 77 -17.22 1.02 -3.81
C THR A 77 -18.42 1.93 -3.62
N ALA A 78 -18.23 3.24 -3.73
CA ALA A 78 -19.29 4.22 -3.50
C ALA A 78 -20.25 4.36 -4.68
N LEU A 79 -19.74 4.40 -5.91
CA LEU A 79 -20.47 4.83 -7.11
C LEU A 79 -20.94 3.67 -8.00
N CYS A 80 -20.35 2.45 -7.89
CA CYS A 80 -20.73 1.32 -8.72
C CYS A 80 -22.01 0.66 -8.19
N ARG A 81 -23.19 1.07 -8.70
CA ARG A 81 -24.49 0.62 -8.20
C ARG A 81 -25.22 -0.31 -9.19
N ASN A 82 -25.08 -0.07 -10.47
CA ASN A 82 -25.73 -0.78 -11.56
C ASN A 82 -24.79 -0.93 -12.76
N ARG A 83 -25.25 -1.54 -13.85
CA ARG A 83 -24.44 -1.80 -15.04
C ARG A 83 -24.05 -0.52 -15.80
N ALA A 84 -24.88 0.52 -15.76
CA ALA A 84 -24.58 1.82 -16.38
C ALA A 84 -23.44 2.51 -15.65
N SER A 85 -23.51 2.62 -14.32
CA SER A 85 -22.44 3.19 -13.48
C SER A 85 -21.13 2.37 -13.59
N TYR A 86 -21.21 1.04 -13.65
CA TYR A 86 -20.04 0.19 -13.89
C TYR A 86 -19.34 0.55 -15.21
N ARG A 87 -20.09 0.67 -16.33
CA ARG A 87 -19.52 1.00 -17.64
C ARG A 87 -18.89 2.39 -17.67
N ALA A 88 -19.51 3.38 -17.03
CA ALA A 88 -18.97 4.72 -16.92
C ALA A 88 -17.67 4.74 -16.12
N LEU A 89 -17.66 4.16 -14.91
CA LEU A 89 -16.49 4.07 -14.04
C LEU A 89 -15.36 3.25 -14.67
N TRP A 90 -15.69 2.18 -15.38
CA TRP A 90 -14.69 1.39 -16.11
C TRP A 90 -13.99 2.23 -17.19
N ARG A 91 -14.74 3.04 -17.96
CA ARG A 91 -14.16 3.97 -18.94
C ARG A 91 -13.24 5.00 -18.27
N TYR A 92 -13.68 5.60 -17.15
CA TYR A 92 -12.86 6.57 -16.41
C TYR A 92 -11.58 5.93 -15.87
N MET A 93 -11.66 4.73 -15.31
CA MET A 93 -10.51 3.96 -14.85
C MET A 93 -9.55 3.66 -16.01
N MET A 94 -10.06 3.23 -17.17
CA MET A 94 -9.21 2.93 -18.34
C MET A 94 -8.48 4.17 -18.85
N VAL A 95 -9.16 5.31 -18.96
CA VAL A 95 -8.56 6.58 -19.38
C VAL A 95 -7.51 7.05 -18.37
N MET A 96 -7.83 7.05 -17.08
CA MET A 96 -6.90 7.48 -16.03
C MET A 96 -5.70 6.54 -15.93
N GLY A 97 -5.95 5.23 -15.87
CA GLY A 97 -4.89 4.23 -15.83
C GLY A 97 -3.99 4.29 -17.05
N GLY A 98 -4.58 4.45 -18.24
CA GLY A 98 -3.86 4.62 -19.51
C GLY A 98 -3.02 5.90 -19.53
N ALA A 99 -3.58 7.03 -19.12
CA ALA A 99 -2.85 8.32 -19.06
C ALA A 99 -1.66 8.27 -18.09
N LEU A 100 -1.86 7.70 -16.89
CA LEU A 100 -0.77 7.57 -15.92
C LEU A 100 0.28 6.52 -16.34
N THR A 101 -0.13 5.46 -17.05
CA THR A 101 0.83 4.51 -17.63
C THR A 101 1.63 5.18 -18.74
N LEU A 102 1.01 6.01 -19.59
CA LEU A 102 1.72 6.80 -20.57
C LEU A 102 2.71 7.76 -19.91
N LEU A 103 2.31 8.43 -18.83
CA LEU A 103 3.21 9.27 -18.02
C LEU A 103 4.37 8.45 -17.47
N HIS A 104 4.13 7.24 -16.95
CA HIS A 104 5.18 6.33 -16.47
C HIS A 104 6.16 5.97 -17.60
N VAL A 105 5.63 5.61 -18.78
CA VAL A 105 6.46 5.33 -19.98
C VAL A 105 7.29 6.56 -20.37
N LEU A 106 6.67 7.73 -20.43
CA LEU A 106 7.38 8.97 -20.76
C LEU A 106 8.52 9.22 -19.75
N ILE A 107 8.27 9.07 -18.47
CA ILE A 107 9.32 9.22 -17.46
C ILE A 107 10.41 8.15 -17.65
N ALA A 108 10.07 6.87 -17.73
CA ALA A 108 11.03 5.77 -17.72
C ALA A 108 11.90 5.67 -18.99
N PHE A 109 11.39 6.14 -20.14
CA PHE A 109 12.04 5.97 -21.45
C PHE A 109 12.58 7.25 -22.07
N THR A 110 12.42 8.41 -21.42
CA THR A 110 12.94 9.70 -21.93
C THR A 110 13.95 10.32 -20.96
N PRO A 111 14.68 11.36 -21.34
CA PRO A 111 15.58 12.11 -20.47
C PRO A 111 14.89 12.77 -19.26
N LEU A 112 13.57 12.77 -19.22
CA LEU A 112 12.79 13.27 -18.07
C LEU A 112 13.13 12.50 -16.79
N PHE A 113 13.47 11.21 -16.90
CA PHE A 113 13.93 10.41 -15.76
C PHE A 113 15.18 11.02 -15.13
N ASP A 114 16.19 11.37 -15.96
CA ASP A 114 17.44 11.96 -15.48
C ASP A 114 17.21 13.30 -14.79
N PHE A 115 16.35 14.13 -15.39
CA PHE A 115 15.99 15.40 -14.79
C PHE A 115 15.36 15.19 -13.40
N ILE A 116 14.40 14.27 -13.26
CA ILE A 116 13.72 14.03 -11.97
C ILE A 116 14.69 13.43 -10.97
N VAL A 117 15.43 12.38 -11.33
CA VAL A 117 16.30 11.65 -10.38
C VAL A 117 17.49 12.51 -9.97
N ASN A 118 18.13 13.23 -10.91
CA ASN A 118 19.32 14.02 -10.60
C ASN A 118 18.99 15.39 -10.01
N ARG A 119 17.97 16.09 -10.55
CA ARG A 119 17.68 17.48 -10.15
C ARG A 119 16.64 17.59 -9.03
N VAL A 120 15.63 16.72 -9.01
CA VAL A 120 14.57 16.78 -7.99
C VAL A 120 14.92 15.91 -6.78
N LEU A 121 15.26 14.64 -7.03
CA LEU A 121 15.59 13.71 -5.95
C LEU A 121 17.04 13.85 -5.45
N HIS A 122 17.95 14.41 -6.25
CA HIS A 122 19.39 14.54 -5.93
C HIS A 122 20.03 13.17 -5.65
N ALA A 123 19.62 12.16 -6.39
CA ALA A 123 20.12 10.80 -6.21
C ALA A 123 21.60 10.71 -6.63
N PRO A 124 22.40 9.86 -5.96
CA PRO A 124 23.77 9.58 -6.37
C PRO A 124 23.84 9.05 -7.80
N PRO A 125 24.84 9.44 -8.60
CA PRO A 125 24.92 9.06 -10.02
C PRO A 125 24.99 7.56 -10.26
N GLU A 126 25.55 6.80 -9.31
CA GLU A 126 25.72 5.34 -9.38
C GLU A 126 24.38 4.58 -9.43
N ILE A 127 23.32 5.17 -8.91
CA ILE A 127 22.00 4.52 -8.86
C ILE A 127 21.07 4.91 -10.01
N VAL A 128 21.42 5.91 -10.81
CA VAL A 128 20.53 6.47 -11.84
C VAL A 128 20.16 5.42 -12.90
N GLU A 129 21.16 4.74 -13.47
CA GLU A 129 20.88 3.74 -14.51
C GLU A 129 20.20 2.48 -13.97
N PRO A 130 20.61 1.88 -12.82
CA PRO A 130 19.85 0.83 -12.20
C PRO A 130 18.39 1.21 -11.88
N ALA A 131 18.15 2.42 -11.40
CA ALA A 131 16.79 2.90 -11.13
C ALA A 131 15.96 3.07 -12.41
N ARG A 132 16.58 3.54 -13.52
CA ARG A 132 15.93 3.61 -14.83
C ARG A 132 15.48 2.24 -15.32
N VAL A 133 16.35 1.23 -15.20
CA VAL A 133 16.02 -0.15 -15.56
C VAL A 133 14.85 -0.64 -14.73
N GLY A 134 14.88 -0.41 -13.42
CA GLY A 134 13.77 -0.76 -12.51
C GLY A 134 12.46 -0.09 -12.90
N MET A 135 12.45 1.21 -13.23
CA MET A 135 11.26 1.94 -13.69
C MET A 135 10.69 1.36 -14.98
N ARG A 136 11.55 1.00 -15.94
CA ARG A 136 11.12 0.36 -17.20
C ARG A 136 10.42 -0.97 -16.96
N ILE A 137 10.95 -1.81 -16.06
CA ILE A 137 10.34 -3.08 -15.68
C ILE A 137 8.99 -2.87 -14.97
N MET A 138 8.87 -1.82 -14.17
CA MET A 138 7.63 -1.48 -13.48
C MET A 138 6.57 -0.78 -14.34
N THR A 139 6.78 -0.61 -15.64
CA THR A 139 5.79 0.02 -16.53
C THR A 139 4.37 -0.58 -16.43
N PRO A 140 4.16 -1.92 -16.34
CA PRO A 140 2.82 -2.48 -16.18
C PRO A 140 2.15 -2.15 -14.84
N TRP A 141 2.92 -1.80 -13.82
CA TRP A 141 2.48 -1.53 -12.46
C TRP A 141 1.32 -0.53 -12.38
N THR A 142 1.45 0.62 -13.04
CA THR A 142 0.50 1.73 -12.90
C THR A 142 -0.91 1.35 -13.35
N TRP A 143 -1.01 0.74 -14.54
CA TRP A 143 -2.30 0.30 -15.06
C TRP A 143 -2.90 -0.87 -14.27
N THR A 144 -2.08 -1.83 -13.88
CA THR A 144 -2.52 -2.98 -13.10
C THR A 144 -3.01 -2.58 -11.72
N ILE A 145 -2.42 -1.57 -11.09
CA ILE A 145 -2.93 -1.01 -9.82
C ILE A 145 -4.29 -0.34 -10.03
N ALA A 146 -4.44 0.52 -11.05
CA ALA A 146 -5.72 1.15 -11.35
C ALA A 146 -6.82 0.10 -11.54
N TYR A 147 -6.54 -0.90 -12.36
CA TYR A 147 -7.47 -1.98 -12.67
C TYR A 147 -7.83 -2.81 -11.44
N ARG A 148 -6.83 -3.23 -10.68
CA ARG A 148 -7.00 -3.99 -9.44
C ARG A 148 -7.87 -3.21 -8.43
N ARG A 149 -7.54 -1.95 -8.17
CA ARG A 149 -8.28 -1.10 -7.22
C ARG A 149 -9.75 -0.94 -7.62
N PHE A 150 -10.01 -0.77 -8.90
CA PHE A 150 -11.37 -0.70 -9.42
C PHE A 150 -12.14 -2.01 -9.17
N MET A 151 -11.54 -3.16 -9.50
CA MET A 151 -12.17 -4.48 -9.28
C MET A 151 -12.39 -4.79 -7.79
N GLN A 152 -11.42 -4.46 -6.94
CA GLN A 152 -11.54 -4.62 -5.49
C GLN A 152 -12.69 -3.80 -4.90
N GLY A 153 -12.90 -2.57 -5.36
CA GLY A 153 -14.03 -1.76 -4.92
C GLY A 153 -15.39 -2.38 -5.29
N ILE A 154 -15.49 -3.01 -6.45
CA ILE A 154 -16.69 -3.78 -6.84
C ILE A 154 -16.88 -4.99 -5.91
N GLN A 155 -15.83 -5.76 -5.63
CA GLN A 155 -15.87 -6.88 -4.69
C GLN A 155 -16.38 -6.44 -3.31
N ILE A 156 -15.88 -5.33 -2.79
CA ILE A 156 -16.31 -4.76 -1.51
C ILE A 156 -17.78 -4.33 -1.56
N ARG A 157 -18.17 -3.59 -2.61
CA ARG A 157 -19.53 -3.08 -2.80
C ARG A 157 -20.59 -4.18 -2.74
N PHE A 158 -20.29 -5.33 -3.34
CA PHE A 158 -21.22 -6.47 -3.42
C PHE A 158 -20.99 -7.53 -2.34
N GLY A 159 -20.31 -7.17 -1.24
CA GLY A 159 -20.18 -8.03 -0.05
C GLY A 159 -19.13 -9.13 -0.16
N HIS A 160 -18.25 -9.08 -1.15
CA HIS A 160 -17.20 -10.09 -1.39
C HIS A 160 -15.81 -9.61 -0.95
N SER A 161 -15.71 -8.85 0.14
CA SER A 161 -14.46 -8.27 0.65
C SER A 161 -13.35 -9.32 0.92
N ARG A 162 -13.71 -10.57 1.21
CA ARG A 162 -12.75 -11.68 1.38
C ARG A 162 -11.88 -11.93 0.13
N LEU A 163 -12.41 -11.66 -1.06
CA LEU A 163 -11.66 -11.81 -2.32
C LEU A 163 -10.47 -10.85 -2.38
N VAL A 164 -10.57 -9.68 -1.76
CA VAL A 164 -9.45 -8.73 -1.65
C VAL A 164 -8.28 -9.34 -0.89
N GLY A 165 -8.56 -10.03 0.24
CA GLY A 165 -7.54 -10.74 1.02
C GLY A 165 -6.88 -11.87 0.23
N PHE A 166 -7.67 -12.69 -0.50
CA PHE A 166 -7.11 -13.73 -1.38
C PHE A 166 -6.26 -13.13 -2.50
N GLY A 167 -6.65 -12.00 -3.08
CA GLY A 167 -5.85 -11.28 -4.07
C GLY A 167 -4.48 -10.87 -3.50
N SER A 168 -4.45 -10.34 -2.27
CA SER A 168 -3.20 -9.99 -1.61
C SER A 168 -2.32 -11.22 -1.32
N ALA A 169 -2.90 -12.37 -1.00
CA ALA A 169 -2.16 -13.62 -0.86
C ALA A 169 -1.55 -14.09 -2.20
N VAL A 170 -2.31 -14.04 -3.29
CA VAL A 170 -1.81 -14.34 -4.66
C VAL A 170 -0.63 -13.43 -5.01
N ARG A 171 -0.74 -12.13 -4.73
CA ARG A 171 0.34 -11.17 -4.94
C ARG A 171 1.60 -11.54 -4.17
N LEU A 172 1.48 -11.81 -2.87
CA LEU A 172 2.63 -12.16 -2.03
C LEU A 172 3.28 -13.47 -2.49
N ILE A 173 2.50 -14.50 -2.82
CA ILE A 173 3.01 -15.78 -3.33
C ILE A 173 3.77 -15.55 -4.64
N THR A 174 3.20 -14.79 -5.58
CA THR A 174 3.86 -14.47 -6.86
C THR A 174 5.16 -13.71 -6.63
N ASN A 175 5.15 -12.70 -5.75
CA ASN A 175 6.34 -11.94 -5.37
C ASN A 175 7.45 -12.86 -4.84
N LEU A 176 7.11 -13.69 -3.85
CA LEU A 176 8.06 -14.62 -3.24
C LEU A 176 8.59 -15.64 -4.26
N SER A 177 7.75 -16.11 -5.19
CA SER A 177 8.15 -17.02 -6.25
C SER A 177 9.17 -16.38 -7.20
N VAL A 178 8.93 -15.14 -7.66
CA VAL A 178 9.86 -14.41 -8.54
C VAL A 178 11.15 -14.07 -7.80
N LEU A 179 11.06 -13.64 -6.54
CA LEU A 179 12.24 -13.37 -5.70
C LEU A 179 13.07 -14.65 -5.49
N SER A 180 12.42 -15.77 -5.21
CA SER A 180 13.09 -17.08 -5.04
C SER A 180 13.75 -17.53 -6.33
N PHE A 181 13.07 -17.42 -7.47
CA PHE A 181 13.65 -17.71 -8.78
C PHE A 181 14.89 -16.84 -9.05
N GLY A 182 14.79 -15.54 -8.80
CA GLY A 182 15.90 -14.60 -8.96
C GLY A 182 17.10 -14.93 -8.07
N TYR A 183 16.85 -15.37 -6.84
CA TYR A 183 17.90 -15.69 -5.88
C TYR A 183 18.56 -17.05 -6.13
N PHE A 184 17.77 -18.13 -6.33
CA PHE A 184 18.31 -19.48 -6.40
C PHE A 184 18.76 -19.87 -7.80
N ILE A 185 18.07 -19.39 -8.85
CA ILE A 185 18.25 -19.88 -10.22
C ILE A 185 18.98 -18.85 -11.08
N TRP A 186 18.43 -17.65 -11.20
CA TRP A 186 18.93 -16.66 -12.17
C TRP A 186 20.15 -15.88 -11.66
N LYS A 187 20.17 -15.50 -10.38
CA LYS A 187 21.25 -14.73 -9.73
C LYS A 187 21.59 -13.41 -10.46
N GLY A 188 20.61 -12.82 -11.11
CA GLY A 188 20.77 -11.57 -11.85
C GLY A 188 20.82 -10.33 -10.95
N PRO A 189 20.91 -9.12 -11.58
CA PRO A 189 20.97 -7.86 -10.84
C PRO A 189 19.77 -7.68 -9.90
N GLY A 190 20.02 -7.32 -8.63
CA GLY A 190 19.00 -7.23 -7.60
C GLY A 190 17.86 -6.28 -7.93
N ILE A 191 18.14 -5.18 -8.64
CA ILE A 191 17.10 -4.22 -9.08
C ILE A 191 16.09 -4.86 -10.04
N ILE A 192 16.57 -5.71 -10.97
CA ILE A 192 15.71 -6.40 -11.93
C ILE A 192 14.85 -7.44 -11.21
N VAL A 193 15.47 -8.25 -10.34
CA VAL A 193 14.75 -9.26 -9.55
C VAL A 193 13.65 -8.61 -8.69
N GLY A 194 14.00 -7.54 -7.97
CA GLY A 194 13.07 -6.86 -7.07
C GLY A 194 11.91 -6.20 -7.81
N THR A 195 12.19 -5.43 -8.85
CA THR A 195 11.15 -4.72 -9.62
C THR A 195 10.28 -5.66 -10.44
N ALA A 196 10.85 -6.75 -10.99
CA ALA A 196 10.09 -7.80 -11.68
C ALA A 196 9.16 -8.53 -10.72
N ALA A 197 9.62 -8.84 -9.49
CA ALA A 197 8.78 -9.47 -8.48
C ALA A 197 7.56 -8.62 -8.14
N ILE A 198 7.78 -7.31 -7.88
CA ILE A 198 6.70 -6.38 -7.57
C ILE A 198 5.72 -6.23 -8.74
N ALA A 199 6.23 -6.04 -9.97
CA ALA A 199 5.39 -5.91 -11.16
C ALA A 199 4.57 -7.18 -11.44
N ALA A 200 5.20 -8.36 -11.34
CA ALA A 200 4.54 -9.65 -11.52
C ALA A 200 3.47 -9.89 -10.44
N GLY A 201 3.78 -9.59 -9.17
CA GLY A 201 2.85 -9.76 -8.06
C GLY A 201 1.58 -8.93 -8.22
N VAL A 202 1.71 -7.65 -8.54
CA VAL A 202 0.54 -6.77 -8.77
C VAL A 202 -0.23 -7.19 -10.02
N THR A 203 0.44 -7.63 -11.07
CA THR A 203 -0.20 -8.13 -12.28
C THR A 203 -1.00 -9.41 -11.99
N ALA A 204 -0.44 -10.35 -11.24
CA ALA A 204 -1.13 -11.56 -10.82
C ALA A 204 -2.36 -11.26 -9.94
N GLU A 205 -2.27 -10.30 -9.01
CA GLU A 205 -3.40 -9.85 -8.20
C GLU A 205 -4.47 -9.18 -9.06
N ALA A 206 -4.09 -8.37 -10.06
CA ALA A 206 -5.03 -7.75 -10.99
C ALA A 206 -5.78 -8.80 -11.83
N LEU A 207 -5.06 -9.82 -12.31
CA LEU A 207 -5.64 -10.94 -13.04
C LEU A 207 -6.59 -11.75 -12.16
N PHE A 208 -6.18 -12.08 -10.93
CA PHE A 208 -7.05 -12.73 -9.95
C PHE A 208 -8.32 -11.91 -9.70
N SER A 209 -8.17 -10.61 -9.44
CA SER A 209 -9.30 -9.71 -9.19
C SER A 209 -10.25 -9.65 -10.39
N HIS A 210 -9.71 -9.66 -11.62
CA HIS A 210 -10.51 -9.72 -12.84
C HIS A 210 -11.36 -11.00 -12.88
N ILE A 211 -10.74 -12.16 -12.70
CA ILE A 211 -11.42 -13.47 -12.75
C ILE A 211 -12.46 -13.57 -11.64
N ALA A 212 -12.10 -13.21 -10.41
CA ALA A 212 -12.96 -13.31 -9.25
C ALA A 212 -14.16 -12.33 -9.27
N THR A 213 -14.04 -11.20 -10.01
CA THR A 213 -15.14 -10.23 -10.11
C THR A 213 -16.12 -10.53 -11.24
N ARG A 214 -15.76 -11.38 -12.23
CA ARG A 214 -16.65 -11.74 -13.35
C ARG A 214 -18.03 -12.25 -12.91
N PRO A 215 -18.17 -13.18 -11.96
CA PRO A 215 -19.48 -13.64 -11.49
C PRO A 215 -20.34 -12.52 -10.90
N ILE A 216 -19.70 -11.57 -10.20
CA ILE A 216 -20.37 -10.41 -9.58
C ILE A 216 -20.91 -9.49 -10.67
N ILE A 217 -20.10 -9.21 -11.72
CA ILE A 217 -20.50 -8.35 -12.85
C ILE A 217 -21.65 -8.99 -13.62
N ASN A 218 -21.60 -10.30 -13.85
CA ASN A 218 -22.62 -11.02 -14.64
C ASN A 218 -23.89 -11.35 -13.84
N GLY A 219 -23.79 -11.41 -12.51
CA GLY A 219 -24.93 -11.69 -11.62
C GLY A 219 -25.48 -10.42 -10.97
N ALA A 220 -24.86 -9.98 -9.87
CA ALA A 220 -25.38 -8.92 -9.01
C ALA A 220 -25.58 -7.56 -9.72
N LEU A 221 -24.71 -7.20 -10.68
CA LEU A 221 -24.88 -5.97 -11.46
C LEU A 221 -26.02 -6.05 -12.49
N CYS A 222 -26.34 -7.24 -12.99
CA CYS A 222 -27.47 -7.42 -13.90
C CYS A 222 -28.83 -7.42 -13.18
N THR A 223 -28.88 -7.94 -11.94
CA THR A 223 -30.11 -7.95 -11.14
C THR A 223 -30.41 -6.58 -10.51
N ALA A 224 -29.38 -5.78 -10.24
CA ALA A 224 -29.55 -4.40 -9.74
C ALA A 224 -30.17 -3.43 -10.76
N ASP A 225 -30.19 -3.78 -12.06
CA ASP A 225 -30.80 -2.95 -13.12
C ASP A 225 -32.35 -2.92 -13.07
N SER A 226 -32.99 -3.81 -12.31
CA SER A 226 -34.44 -4.00 -12.35
C SER A 226 -35.24 -3.04 -11.46
N GLY A 227 -34.66 -2.00 -10.87
CA GLY A 227 -35.41 -1.11 -9.96
C GLY A 227 -34.85 0.27 -9.69
N LEU A 228 -33.69 0.62 -10.18
CA LEU A 228 -33.09 1.96 -9.98
C LEU A 228 -33.10 2.75 -11.30
N PRO A 229 -33.42 4.06 -11.27
CA PRO A 229 -33.25 4.90 -12.45
C PRO A 229 -31.81 4.75 -12.99
N ASP A 230 -31.68 4.71 -14.31
CA ASP A 230 -30.36 4.69 -15.01
C ASP A 230 -29.58 5.96 -14.66
N ALA A 231 -29.03 5.99 -13.46
CA ALA A 231 -28.14 7.07 -13.02
C ALA A 231 -26.76 6.77 -13.62
N ASP A 232 -26.57 7.18 -14.87
CA ASP A 232 -25.23 7.27 -15.44
C ASP A 232 -24.41 8.23 -14.56
N VAL A 233 -23.27 7.78 -14.06
CA VAL A 233 -22.35 8.62 -13.29
C VAL A 233 -21.67 9.55 -14.28
N GLY A 234 -22.29 10.73 -14.50
CA GLY A 234 -21.73 11.75 -15.38
C GLY A 234 -20.30 12.14 -14.99
N LEU A 235 -19.47 12.44 -15.97
CA LEU A 235 -18.05 12.80 -15.76
C LEU A 235 -17.89 13.93 -14.72
N ARG A 236 -18.75 14.95 -14.75
CA ARG A 236 -18.68 16.07 -13.80
C ARG A 236 -18.92 15.61 -12.36
N ALA A 237 -19.91 14.76 -12.14
CA ALA A 237 -20.22 14.21 -10.82
C ALA A 237 -19.08 13.29 -10.33
N PHE A 238 -18.54 12.46 -11.23
CA PHE A 238 -17.37 11.63 -10.93
C PHE A 238 -16.15 12.48 -10.53
N LEU A 239 -15.79 13.50 -11.32
CA LEU A 239 -14.63 14.36 -11.04
C LEU A 239 -14.83 15.16 -9.75
N ALA A 240 -16.00 15.68 -9.47
CA ALA A 240 -16.31 16.39 -8.23
C ALA A 240 -16.12 15.52 -6.98
N PHE A 241 -16.46 14.22 -7.07
CA PHE A 241 -16.22 13.25 -6.03
C PHE A 241 -14.75 12.80 -5.97
N TYR A 242 -14.14 12.56 -7.13
CA TYR A 242 -12.84 11.87 -7.23
C TYR A 242 -11.64 12.79 -7.00
N ILE A 243 -11.68 14.05 -7.46
CA ILE A 243 -10.53 14.95 -7.36
C ILE A 243 -10.10 15.19 -5.90
N PRO A 244 -11.01 15.52 -4.95
CA PRO A 244 -10.60 15.67 -3.55
C PRO A 244 -9.96 14.40 -2.98
N LEU A 245 -10.50 13.24 -3.36
CA LEU A 245 -9.99 11.93 -2.92
C LEU A 245 -8.59 11.66 -3.46
N ALA A 246 -8.37 11.90 -4.76
CA ALA A 246 -7.08 11.73 -5.43
C ALA A 246 -6.02 12.71 -4.88
N LEU A 247 -6.40 13.95 -4.60
CA LEU A 247 -5.51 14.93 -3.96
C LEU A 247 -5.09 14.50 -2.55
N THR A 248 -6.00 13.92 -1.77
CA THR A 248 -5.68 13.40 -0.44
C THR A 248 -4.62 12.28 -0.53
N SER A 249 -4.80 11.33 -1.44
CA SER A 249 -3.81 10.25 -1.62
C SER A 249 -2.48 10.79 -2.14
N LEU A 250 -2.49 11.76 -3.04
CA LEU A 250 -1.28 12.40 -3.55
C LEU A 250 -0.48 13.06 -2.42
N VAL A 251 -1.14 13.86 -1.57
CA VAL A 251 -0.48 14.52 -0.42
C VAL A 251 0.13 13.49 0.54
N VAL A 252 -0.60 12.42 0.85
CA VAL A 252 -0.10 11.35 1.74
C VAL A 252 1.12 10.64 1.15
N LEU A 253 1.11 10.34 -0.14
CA LEU A 253 2.20 9.61 -0.79
C LEU A 253 3.40 10.49 -1.12
N LEU A 254 3.25 11.81 -1.25
CA LEU A 254 4.35 12.75 -1.42
C LEU A 254 5.37 12.73 -0.27
N VAL A 255 4.98 12.25 0.90
CA VAL A 255 5.90 12.07 2.04
C VAL A 255 7.08 11.15 1.68
N ASN A 256 6.85 10.11 0.85
CA ASN A 256 7.90 9.18 0.46
C ASN A 256 9.02 9.83 -0.39
N PRO A 257 8.73 10.47 -1.54
CA PRO A 257 9.79 11.12 -2.34
C PRO A 257 10.41 12.32 -1.63
N ILE A 258 9.68 13.05 -0.80
CA ILE A 258 10.24 14.13 0.02
C ILE A 258 11.25 13.53 1.02
N GLY A 259 10.89 12.45 1.71
CA GLY A 259 11.78 11.73 2.62
C GLY A 259 13.01 11.18 1.90
N THR A 260 12.83 10.55 0.74
CA THR A 260 13.92 10.04 -0.10
C THR A 260 14.84 11.17 -0.56
N ALA A 261 14.29 12.28 -1.03
CA ALA A 261 15.08 13.45 -1.44
C ALA A 261 15.85 14.09 -0.27
N ALA A 262 15.31 14.06 0.94
CA ALA A 262 16.01 14.48 2.14
C ALA A 262 17.17 13.54 2.46
N VAL A 263 16.96 12.23 2.42
CA VAL A 263 17.99 11.20 2.64
C VAL A 263 19.09 11.28 1.59
N ALA A 264 18.75 11.56 0.33
CA ALA A 264 19.73 11.74 -0.76
C ALA A 264 20.66 12.94 -0.57
N ARG A 265 20.27 13.91 0.26
CA ARG A 265 21.09 15.10 0.58
C ARG A 265 21.94 14.95 1.84
N MET A 266 21.80 13.83 2.54
CA MET A 266 22.60 13.58 3.76
C MET A 266 24.04 13.17 3.43
N PRO A 267 24.99 13.40 4.34
CA PRO A 267 26.30 12.74 4.27
C PRO A 267 26.11 11.23 4.13
N ARG A 268 26.90 10.57 3.27
CA ARG A 268 26.76 9.13 2.97
C ARG A 268 25.41 8.77 2.34
N ALA A 269 24.94 9.59 1.38
CA ALA A 269 23.65 9.45 0.73
C ALA A 269 23.37 8.02 0.19
N LEU A 270 24.35 7.41 -0.49
CA LEU A 270 24.24 6.08 -1.05
C LEU A 270 24.00 5.01 0.03
N ASP A 271 24.70 5.09 1.15
CA ASP A 271 24.54 4.15 2.27
C ASP A 271 23.18 4.32 2.96
N SER A 272 22.78 5.56 3.13
CA SER A 272 21.48 5.90 3.73
C SER A 272 20.32 5.43 2.84
N LEU A 273 20.41 5.64 1.53
CA LEU A 273 19.42 5.16 0.56
C LEU A 273 19.39 3.63 0.44
N ALA A 274 20.52 2.95 0.60
CA ALA A 274 20.59 1.49 0.62
C ALA A 274 19.87 0.88 1.84
N ALA A 275 19.96 1.53 3.00
CA ALA A 275 19.25 1.11 4.22
C ALA A 275 17.75 1.51 4.22
N TRP A 276 17.37 2.54 3.47
CA TRP A 276 16.05 3.17 3.52
C TRP A 276 14.88 2.22 3.24
N PRO A 277 14.89 1.32 2.23
CA PRO A 277 13.80 0.37 2.00
C PRO A 277 13.54 -0.55 3.19
N SER A 278 14.61 -1.00 3.86
CA SER A 278 14.51 -1.87 5.04
C SER A 278 13.94 -1.14 6.25
N VAL A 279 14.28 0.15 6.42
CA VAL A 279 13.72 1.03 7.45
C VAL A 279 12.22 1.25 7.21
N VAL A 280 11.86 1.66 6.00
CA VAL A 280 10.46 1.90 5.61
C VAL A 280 9.64 0.62 5.71
N GLY A 281 10.20 -0.52 5.29
CA GLY A 281 9.53 -1.82 5.35
C GLY A 281 9.20 -2.25 6.78
N LEU A 282 10.16 -2.16 7.71
CA LEU A 282 9.94 -2.49 9.11
C LEU A 282 8.93 -1.52 9.76
N MET A 283 9.07 -0.23 9.51
CA MET A 283 8.13 0.77 10.03
C MET A 283 6.73 0.53 9.51
N PHE A 284 6.58 0.18 8.24
CA PHE A 284 5.28 -0.10 7.62
C PHE A 284 4.61 -1.35 8.23
N LEU A 285 5.37 -2.42 8.53
CA LEU A 285 4.85 -3.59 9.24
C LEU A 285 4.16 -3.22 10.56
N PHE A 286 4.76 -2.37 11.37
CA PHE A 286 4.15 -1.92 12.63
C PHE A 286 2.99 -0.96 12.42
N ARG A 287 3.06 -0.08 11.41
CA ARG A 287 1.99 0.86 11.09
C ARG A 287 0.74 0.19 10.51
N CYS A 288 0.85 -0.99 9.93
CA CYS A 288 -0.28 -1.75 9.40
C CYS A 288 -1.36 -2.03 10.42
N SER A 289 -0.99 -2.20 11.69
CA SER A 289 -1.93 -2.36 12.81
C SER A 289 -2.86 -1.14 12.97
N GLY A 290 -2.33 0.06 12.75
CA GLY A 290 -3.11 1.30 12.77
C GLY A 290 -3.92 1.52 11.50
N LEU A 291 -3.34 1.24 10.34
CA LEU A 291 -4.01 1.43 9.05
C LEU A 291 -5.27 0.57 8.90
N SER A 292 -5.22 -0.65 9.43
CA SER A 292 -6.38 -1.56 9.45
C SER A 292 -7.50 -1.13 10.40
N LEU A 293 -7.24 -0.20 11.31
CA LEU A 293 -8.20 0.21 12.34
C LEU A 293 -9.29 1.15 11.79
N ASN A 294 -9.01 1.94 10.77
CA ASN A 294 -9.95 2.93 10.24
C ASN A 294 -11.31 2.30 9.85
N GLU A 295 -11.26 1.20 9.11
CA GLU A 295 -12.47 0.48 8.64
C GLU A 295 -13.26 -0.10 9.82
N VAL A 296 -12.55 -0.61 10.83
CA VAL A 296 -13.18 -1.14 12.04
C VAL A 296 -13.87 -0.04 12.85
N VAL A 297 -13.23 1.13 12.95
CA VAL A 297 -13.81 2.29 13.63
C VAL A 297 -15.11 2.69 12.97
N ILE A 298 -15.14 2.87 11.67
CA ILE A 298 -16.34 3.25 10.92
C ILE A 298 -17.45 2.22 11.14
N ALA A 299 -17.15 0.93 10.94
CA ALA A 299 -18.14 -0.14 11.07
C ALA A 299 -18.67 -0.33 12.52
N MET A 300 -17.84 -0.06 13.53
CA MET A 300 -18.25 -0.23 14.92
C MET A 300 -19.01 0.98 15.46
N LEU A 301 -18.72 2.19 14.99
CA LEU A 301 -19.41 3.41 15.44
C LEU A 301 -20.88 3.45 15.01
N GLU A 302 -21.29 2.64 14.04
CA GLU A 302 -22.71 2.44 13.70
C GLU A 302 -23.51 1.77 14.85
N ARG A 303 -22.84 1.11 15.80
CA ARG A 303 -23.47 0.44 16.93
C ARG A 303 -23.57 1.40 18.13
N PRO A 304 -24.72 1.45 18.83
CA PRO A 304 -24.87 2.30 19.99
C PRO A 304 -23.84 1.94 21.08
N ASP A 305 -23.37 2.95 21.81
CA ASP A 305 -22.42 2.88 22.92
C ASP A 305 -21.03 2.25 22.61
N SER A 306 -20.70 2.05 21.33
CA SER A 306 -19.43 1.46 20.89
C SER A 306 -18.22 2.39 21.04
N ARG A 307 -18.42 3.71 21.03
CA ARG A 307 -17.36 4.72 21.00
C ARG A 307 -16.35 4.58 22.13
N SER A 308 -16.81 4.27 23.33
CA SER A 308 -15.95 4.09 24.51
C SER A 308 -15.06 2.84 24.36
N ALA A 309 -15.63 1.70 23.94
CA ALA A 309 -14.90 0.45 23.75
C ALA A 309 -13.85 0.56 22.64
N VAL A 310 -14.22 1.14 21.50
CA VAL A 310 -13.33 1.35 20.36
C VAL A 310 -12.22 2.34 20.71
N GLY A 311 -12.54 3.43 21.42
CA GLY A 311 -11.55 4.42 21.86
C GLY A 311 -10.54 3.85 22.86
N GLN A 312 -10.99 3.02 23.83
CA GLN A 312 -10.10 2.34 24.77
C GLN A 312 -9.22 1.30 24.06
N PHE A 313 -9.78 0.53 23.12
CA PHE A 313 -9.03 -0.40 22.28
C PHE A 313 -7.94 0.34 21.47
N SER A 314 -8.30 1.43 20.81
CA SER A 314 -7.37 2.22 20.00
C SER A 314 -6.20 2.77 20.83
N ARG A 315 -6.47 3.29 22.03
CA ARG A 315 -5.41 3.77 22.94
C ARG A 315 -4.49 2.64 23.41
N ARG A 316 -5.06 1.50 23.79
CA ARG A 316 -4.26 0.32 24.19
C ARG A 316 -3.44 -0.22 23.05
N LEU A 317 -4.01 -0.31 21.86
CA LEU A 317 -3.31 -0.73 20.65
C LEU A 317 -2.16 0.24 20.31
N SER A 318 -2.40 1.56 20.39
CA SER A 318 -1.37 2.58 20.16
C SER A 318 -0.18 2.41 21.12
N LEU A 319 -0.45 2.26 22.42
CA LEU A 319 0.57 2.03 23.43
C LEU A 319 1.32 0.72 23.20
N PHE A 320 0.59 -0.37 22.93
CA PHE A 320 1.19 -1.68 22.66
C PHE A 320 2.10 -1.66 21.46
N VAL A 321 1.64 -1.10 20.33
CA VAL A 321 2.42 -1.05 19.09
C VAL A 321 3.63 -0.14 19.24
N THR A 322 3.49 1.01 19.94
CA THR A 322 4.62 1.89 20.24
C THR A 322 5.65 1.18 21.14
N ALA A 323 5.21 0.52 22.20
CA ALA A 323 6.11 -0.20 23.10
C ALA A 323 6.78 -1.39 22.41
N ALA A 324 6.06 -2.14 21.59
CA ALA A 324 6.63 -3.24 20.80
C ALA A 324 7.65 -2.75 19.78
N PHE A 325 7.40 -1.62 19.10
CA PHE A 325 8.34 -1.02 18.17
C PHE A 325 9.55 -0.44 18.91
N ALA A 326 9.34 0.24 20.04
CA ALA A 326 10.42 0.75 20.89
C ALA A 326 11.31 -0.39 21.41
N LEU A 327 10.72 -1.52 21.80
CA LEU A 327 11.46 -2.72 22.19
C LEU A 327 12.38 -3.19 21.05
N VAL A 328 11.89 -3.24 19.82
CA VAL A 328 12.73 -3.62 18.67
C VAL A 328 13.86 -2.61 18.45
N VAL A 329 13.57 -1.31 18.54
CA VAL A 329 14.54 -0.25 18.24
C VAL A 329 15.61 -0.11 19.33
N LEU A 330 15.21 -0.23 20.62
CA LEU A 330 16.09 0.00 21.77
C LEU A 330 16.84 -1.26 22.22
N THR A 331 16.57 -2.41 21.61
CA THR A 331 17.25 -3.67 21.93
C THR A 331 18.04 -4.19 20.74
N PRO A 332 18.89 -5.20 20.91
CA PRO A 332 19.61 -5.84 19.80
C PRO A 332 18.72 -6.40 18.68
N LEU A 333 17.40 -6.50 18.89
CA LEU A 333 16.45 -6.98 17.87
C LEU A 333 16.44 -6.10 16.63
N GLY A 334 16.54 -4.78 16.78
CA GLY A 334 16.62 -3.86 15.65
C GLY A 334 17.89 -4.08 14.82
N LEU A 335 19.03 -4.25 15.46
CA LEU A 335 20.28 -4.57 14.77
C LEU A 335 20.19 -5.96 14.11
N GLY A 336 19.63 -6.95 14.80
CA GLY A 336 19.39 -8.29 14.27
C GLY A 336 18.47 -8.29 13.04
N TRP A 337 17.44 -7.45 13.02
CA TRP A 337 16.60 -7.27 11.83
C TRP A 337 17.42 -6.86 10.61
N PHE A 338 18.26 -5.83 10.74
CA PHE A 338 19.04 -5.33 9.62
C PHE A 338 20.17 -6.28 9.22
N THR A 339 20.85 -6.91 10.17
CA THR A 339 22.00 -7.79 9.87
C THR A 339 21.58 -9.21 9.49
N ALA A 340 20.70 -9.85 10.26
CA ALA A 340 20.34 -11.25 10.04
C ALA A 340 19.21 -11.39 8.99
N VAL A 341 18.16 -10.57 9.07
CA VAL A 341 17.01 -10.68 8.14
C VAL A 341 17.33 -9.98 6.82
N GLN A 342 17.75 -8.71 6.89
CA GLN A 342 18.00 -7.86 5.72
C GLN A 342 19.41 -8.01 5.15
N ASN A 343 20.30 -8.77 5.81
CA ASN A 343 21.69 -9.01 5.38
C ASN A 343 22.48 -7.72 5.05
N LEU A 344 22.20 -6.64 5.78
CA LEU A 344 22.94 -5.39 5.62
C LEU A 344 24.25 -5.44 6.40
N SER A 345 25.27 -4.71 5.91
CA SER A 345 26.52 -4.54 6.64
C SER A 345 26.28 -3.84 7.98
N PRO A 346 27.13 -4.06 8.99
CA PRO A 346 26.99 -3.45 10.33
C PRO A 346 26.84 -1.92 10.27
N SER A 347 27.54 -1.27 9.35
CA SER A 347 27.48 0.20 9.16
C SER A 347 26.11 0.66 8.64
N HIS A 348 25.52 -0.04 7.68
CA HIS A 348 24.18 0.25 7.17
C HIS A 348 23.10 -0.11 8.20
N ALA A 349 23.29 -1.20 8.95
CA ALA A 349 22.39 -1.61 10.02
C ALA A 349 22.29 -0.54 11.11
N GLN A 350 23.41 0.07 11.48
CA GLN A 350 23.45 1.13 12.48
C GLN A 350 22.75 2.41 12.03
N LEU A 351 22.88 2.77 10.74
CA LEU A 351 22.09 3.87 10.14
C LEU A 351 20.60 3.56 10.18
N GLY A 352 20.23 2.31 9.88
CA GLY A 352 18.83 1.86 9.93
C GLY A 352 18.23 1.95 11.32
N VAL A 353 18.92 1.47 12.36
CA VAL A 353 18.47 1.58 13.76
C VAL A 353 18.32 3.03 14.19
N THR A 354 19.29 3.89 13.83
CA THR A 354 19.21 5.33 14.12
C THR A 354 17.98 5.96 13.47
N ALA A 355 17.69 5.64 12.21
CA ALA A 355 16.50 6.13 11.52
C ALA A 355 15.20 5.67 12.18
N LEU A 356 15.13 4.41 12.61
CA LEU A 356 13.97 3.87 13.33
C LEU A 356 13.75 4.54 14.69
N PHE A 357 14.84 4.93 15.38
CA PHE A 357 14.75 5.62 16.65
C PHE A 357 13.98 6.94 16.53
N PHE A 358 14.28 7.75 15.52
CA PHE A 358 13.51 8.98 15.24
C PHE A 358 12.06 8.72 14.84
N GLY A 359 11.78 7.56 14.27
CA GLY A 359 10.42 7.13 13.89
C GLY A 359 9.65 6.38 14.99
N CYS A 360 10.19 6.25 16.21
CA CYS A 360 9.69 5.32 17.24
C CYS A 360 8.21 5.55 17.62
N VAL A 361 7.72 6.77 17.56
CA VAL A 361 6.35 7.15 17.91
C VAL A 361 5.36 6.95 16.74
N LEU A 362 5.85 6.87 15.50
CA LEU A 362 5.00 6.86 14.29
C LEU A 362 3.99 5.70 14.24
N PRO A 363 4.32 4.45 14.62
CA PRO A 363 3.34 3.37 14.59
C PRO A 363 2.13 3.62 15.49
N GLY A 364 2.36 4.05 16.72
CA GLY A 364 1.28 4.39 17.65
C GLY A 364 0.49 5.63 17.23
N ALA A 365 1.18 6.66 16.71
CA ALA A 365 0.53 7.85 16.15
C ALA A 365 -0.38 7.47 14.95
N THR A 366 0.02 6.49 14.12
CA THR A 366 -0.81 5.99 13.02
C THR A 366 -2.10 5.35 13.55
N VAL A 367 -2.07 4.63 14.67
CA VAL A 367 -3.27 4.07 15.30
C VAL A 367 -4.23 5.19 15.72
N LEU A 368 -3.72 6.21 16.41
CA LEU A 368 -4.54 7.35 16.87
C LEU A 368 -5.07 8.16 15.69
N GLN A 369 -4.25 8.40 14.67
CA GLN A 369 -4.68 9.08 13.43
C GLN A 369 -5.89 8.37 12.82
N ASN A 370 -5.82 7.05 12.64
CA ASN A 370 -6.92 6.28 12.03
C ASN A 370 -8.16 6.21 12.94
N TRP A 371 -7.98 6.24 14.26
CA TRP A 371 -9.09 6.38 15.20
C TRP A 371 -9.85 7.70 14.99
N TYR A 372 -9.14 8.82 14.96
CA TYR A 372 -9.77 10.14 14.77
C TYR A 372 -10.33 10.30 13.35
N GLN A 373 -9.62 9.80 12.34
CA GLN A 373 -10.09 9.83 10.95
C GLN A 373 -11.38 9.02 10.78
N GLY A 374 -11.48 7.83 11.37
CA GLY A 374 -12.70 7.03 11.35
C GLY A 374 -13.89 7.73 12.01
N GLN A 375 -13.66 8.48 13.11
CA GLN A 375 -14.71 9.29 13.73
C GLN A 375 -15.17 10.44 12.83
N LEU A 376 -14.24 11.10 12.13
CA LEU A 376 -14.59 12.21 11.19
C LEU A 376 -15.36 11.70 9.97
N VAL A 377 -15.10 10.49 9.51
CA VAL A 377 -15.85 9.88 8.40
C VAL A 377 -17.24 9.45 8.83
N TYR A 378 -17.40 9.05 10.10
CA TYR A 378 -18.70 8.66 10.67
C TYR A 378 -19.60 9.87 10.99
N ALA A 379 -19.02 11.01 11.40
CA ALA A 379 -19.77 12.24 11.76
C ALA A 379 -20.40 12.91 10.56
#